data_1664de5074ce23b91f0c2b5579920ace
#
_entry.id   1664de5074ce23b91f0c2b5579920ace
#
_cell.length_a   1.000
_cell.length_b   1.000
_cell.length_c   1.000
_cell.angle_alpha   90.00
_cell.angle_beta   90.00
_cell.angle_gamma   90.00
#
_symmetry.space_group_name_H-M   'P 1'
#
loop_
_entity.id
_entity.type
_entity.pdbx_description
1 polymer ?
#
loop_
_entity_poly.entity_id
_entity_poly.type
_entity_poly.pdbx_seq_one_letter_code
_entity_poly.pdbx_strand_id
1 'polypeptide(L)'
;LLEPKNESLLNIEREKLEKINFYIKNSKSKNTQKGYEADWKHFTDWCEVNLRSPLPADVGTICSYLIELATTHKYSTLRRRLSSINQAHRFKKYLPPSRHMEVQLLMEGIKREIGSKQEPKKALMLQVLPDLIQNIDTASLIGIRDKAILLLGFALASRRTELVSINIEDLQINDFGMDVRIRETKTHNDDLIKGVVFTHNEFCPVNATRDWLAAAGVSSGALFRSIDRHGNVKDRLSDKAIALIVKKYIRKIGMDDTEFAAHSLRSGLSTSAAMMGMTEISIMKQTGHKTREMVDRYVQAGLRYKNNASSILKNL
;
A
#
# COMPACT_ATOMS: atom_id res chain seq x y z
N LEU A 1 -56.27 -21.80 8.49
CA LEU A 1 -55.21 -21.94 9.50
C LEU A 1 -53.94 -22.59 8.93
N LEU A 2 -53.36 -22.01 7.85
CA LEU A 2 -52.11 -22.47 7.25
C LEU A 2 -51.30 -21.28 6.67
N GLU A 3 -51.10 -20.21 7.42
CA GLU A 3 -50.37 -19.03 6.94
C GLU A 3 -49.17 -18.52 7.76
N PRO A 4 -48.57 -19.20 8.76
CA PRO A 4 -47.30 -18.67 9.29
C PRO A 4 -46.04 -19.30 8.71
N LYS A 5 -46.11 -20.33 7.88
CA LYS A 5 -44.89 -21.01 7.38
C LYS A 5 -44.22 -20.32 6.19
N ASN A 6 -44.94 -19.55 5.40
CA ASN A 6 -44.39 -18.92 4.20
C ASN A 6 -43.57 -17.62 4.52
N GLU A 7 -44.00 -16.81 5.47
CA GLU A 7 -43.26 -15.58 5.86
C GLU A 7 -41.93 -15.89 6.49
N SER A 8 -41.85 -16.93 7.34
CA SER A 8 -40.56 -17.29 7.97
C SER A 8 -39.55 -17.83 6.96
N LEU A 9 -39.99 -18.58 5.96
CA LEU A 9 -39.15 -19.10 4.87
C LEU A 9 -38.66 -17.96 3.95
N LEU A 10 -39.57 -17.03 3.61
CA LEU A 10 -39.22 -15.83 2.84
C LEU A 10 -38.26 -14.93 3.57
N ASN A 11 -38.36 -14.77 4.88
CA ASN A 11 -37.41 -14.01 5.69
C ASN A 11 -36.04 -14.69 5.76
N ILE A 12 -36.00 -16.02 5.91
CA ILE A 12 -34.73 -16.79 5.89
C ILE A 12 -34.06 -16.69 4.51
N GLU A 13 -34.79 -16.75 3.42
CA GLU A 13 -34.24 -16.57 2.07
C GLU A 13 -33.76 -15.15 1.83
N ARG A 14 -34.45 -14.15 2.35
CA ARG A 14 -34.07 -12.74 2.28
C ARG A 14 -32.79 -12.48 3.06
N GLU A 15 -32.67 -12.99 4.29
CA GLU A 15 -31.44 -12.90 5.08
C GLU A 15 -30.25 -13.60 4.40
N LYS A 16 -30.47 -14.74 3.77
CA LYS A 16 -29.43 -15.44 3.00
C LYS A 16 -28.99 -14.62 1.79
N LEU A 17 -29.92 -14.01 1.06
CA LEU A 17 -29.62 -13.14 -0.07
C LEU A 17 -28.85 -11.89 0.37
N GLU A 18 -29.21 -11.29 1.49
CA GLU A 18 -28.48 -10.16 2.05
C GLU A 18 -27.05 -10.55 2.45
N LYS A 19 -26.84 -11.70 3.09
CA LYS A 19 -25.54 -12.25 3.40
C LYS A 19 -24.71 -12.55 2.15
N ILE A 20 -25.31 -13.14 1.13
CA ILE A 20 -24.64 -13.39 -0.17
C ILE A 20 -24.19 -12.06 -0.79
N ASN A 21 -25.06 -11.07 -0.85
CA ASN A 21 -24.75 -9.75 -1.39
C ASN A 21 -23.65 -9.05 -0.56
N PHE A 22 -23.69 -9.20 0.77
CA PHE A 22 -22.65 -8.71 1.66
C PHE A 22 -21.28 -9.34 1.34
N TYR A 23 -21.19 -10.67 1.21
CA TYR A 23 -19.94 -11.35 0.87
C TYR A 23 -19.45 -11.01 -0.54
N ILE A 24 -20.34 -10.94 -1.52
CA ILE A 24 -19.98 -10.53 -2.88
C ILE A 24 -19.42 -9.11 -2.87
N LYS A 25 -20.07 -8.18 -2.19
CA LYS A 25 -19.61 -6.78 -2.05
C LYS A 25 -18.27 -6.70 -1.34
N ASN A 26 -18.05 -7.53 -0.31
CA ASN A 26 -16.81 -7.55 0.46
C ASN A 26 -15.71 -8.46 -0.13
N SER A 27 -15.95 -9.10 -1.28
CA SER A 27 -14.94 -9.93 -1.96
C SER A 27 -13.70 -9.13 -2.41
N LYS A 28 -13.79 -7.80 -2.45
CA LYS A 28 -12.69 -6.89 -2.79
C LYS A 28 -12.56 -5.78 -1.76
N SER A 29 -11.33 -5.32 -1.55
CA SER A 29 -11.09 -4.19 -0.65
C SER A 29 -11.82 -2.93 -1.13
N LYS A 30 -12.23 -2.05 -0.19
CA LYS A 30 -12.90 -0.77 -0.49
C LYS A 30 -12.12 0.08 -1.51
N ASN A 31 -10.79 0.09 -1.44
CA ASN A 31 -9.95 0.82 -2.41
C ASN A 31 -9.99 0.19 -3.81
N THR A 32 -10.07 -1.15 -3.90
CA THR A 32 -10.23 -1.84 -5.19
C THR A 32 -11.60 -1.54 -5.80
N GLN A 33 -12.66 -1.52 -4.98
CA GLN A 33 -14.01 -1.17 -5.43
C GLN A 33 -14.05 0.24 -5.98
N LYS A 34 -13.58 1.24 -5.21
CA LYS A 34 -13.49 2.65 -5.67
C LYS A 34 -12.67 2.79 -6.96
N GLY A 35 -11.55 2.05 -7.05
CA GLY A 35 -10.73 2.04 -8.27
C GLY A 35 -11.49 1.49 -9.48
N TYR A 36 -12.25 0.40 -9.29
CA TYR A 36 -13.04 -0.19 -10.37
C TYR A 36 -14.25 0.65 -10.75
N GLU A 37 -14.91 1.30 -9.79
CA GLU A 37 -16.00 2.25 -10.06
C GLU A 37 -15.50 3.43 -10.90
N ALA A 38 -14.37 4.03 -10.53
CA ALA A 38 -13.77 5.11 -11.30
C ALA A 38 -13.33 4.67 -12.71
N ASP A 39 -12.75 3.47 -12.83
CA ASP A 39 -12.35 2.91 -14.12
C ASP A 39 -13.54 2.59 -15.02
N TRP A 40 -14.61 2.05 -14.44
CA TRP A 40 -15.85 1.77 -15.14
C TRP A 40 -16.50 3.06 -15.63
N LYS A 41 -16.62 4.06 -14.75
CA LYS A 41 -17.13 5.37 -15.12
C LYS A 41 -16.35 5.99 -16.29
N HIS A 42 -15.02 5.96 -16.23
CA HIS A 42 -14.18 6.46 -17.32
C HIS A 42 -14.45 5.73 -18.65
N PHE A 43 -14.67 4.40 -18.60
CA PHE A 43 -14.98 3.63 -19.79
C PHE A 43 -16.38 3.96 -20.35
N THR A 44 -17.39 4.10 -19.48
CA THR A 44 -18.75 4.46 -19.89
C THR A 44 -18.80 5.86 -20.49
N ASP A 45 -18.13 6.83 -19.86
CA ASP A 45 -18.02 8.22 -20.37
C ASP A 45 -17.32 8.23 -21.75
N TRP A 46 -16.26 7.43 -21.93
CA TRP A 46 -15.58 7.29 -23.22
C TRP A 46 -16.51 6.64 -24.28
N CYS A 47 -17.25 5.61 -23.92
CA CYS A 47 -18.20 4.98 -24.83
C CYS A 47 -19.31 5.95 -25.29
N GLU A 48 -19.82 6.77 -24.38
CA GLU A 48 -20.83 7.79 -24.69
C GLU A 48 -20.31 8.78 -25.73
N VAL A 49 -19.12 9.33 -25.52
CA VAL A 49 -18.47 10.27 -26.46
C VAL A 49 -18.24 9.63 -27.83
N ASN A 50 -17.90 8.33 -27.87
CA ASN A 50 -17.60 7.62 -29.12
C ASN A 50 -18.82 6.89 -29.72
N LEU A 51 -20.04 7.11 -29.19
CA LEU A 51 -21.29 6.48 -29.63
C LEU A 51 -21.19 4.95 -29.65
N ARG A 52 -20.59 4.36 -28.61
CA ARG A 52 -20.40 2.92 -28.43
C ARG A 52 -21.20 2.39 -27.25
N SER A 53 -21.58 1.10 -27.30
CA SER A 53 -22.23 0.43 -26.17
C SER A 53 -21.16 -0.01 -25.14
N PRO A 54 -21.28 0.39 -23.86
CA PRO A 54 -20.35 -0.06 -22.84
C PRO A 54 -20.66 -1.48 -22.33
N LEU A 55 -21.90 -2.01 -22.54
CA LEU A 55 -22.31 -3.28 -21.96
C LEU A 55 -23.48 -3.94 -22.72
N PRO A 56 -23.29 -5.06 -23.42
CA PRO A 56 -21.98 -5.64 -23.70
C PRO A 56 -21.17 -4.74 -24.66
N ALA A 57 -19.89 -4.60 -24.38
CA ALA A 57 -18.97 -3.94 -25.29
C ALA A 57 -18.42 -4.98 -26.29
N ASP A 58 -18.46 -4.65 -27.58
CA ASP A 58 -17.85 -5.46 -28.62
C ASP A 58 -16.31 -5.36 -28.59
N VAL A 59 -15.65 -6.29 -29.28
CA VAL A 59 -14.18 -6.38 -29.35
C VAL A 59 -13.57 -5.11 -29.92
N GLY A 60 -14.18 -4.54 -30.97
CA GLY A 60 -13.69 -3.31 -31.61
C GLY A 60 -13.73 -2.11 -30.65
N THR A 61 -14.80 -1.98 -29.86
CA THR A 61 -14.95 -0.96 -28.83
C THR A 61 -13.82 -1.07 -27.77
N ILE A 62 -13.55 -2.29 -27.29
CA ILE A 62 -12.49 -2.51 -26.30
C ILE A 62 -11.12 -2.21 -26.89
N CYS A 63 -10.84 -2.70 -28.09
CA CYS A 63 -9.55 -2.45 -28.75
C CYS A 63 -9.31 -0.96 -29.00
N SER A 64 -10.30 -0.23 -29.49
CA SER A 64 -10.21 1.23 -29.70
C SER A 64 -9.92 1.99 -28.42
N TYR A 65 -10.64 1.66 -27.33
CA TYR A 65 -10.42 2.24 -26.01
C TYR A 65 -9.00 1.97 -25.48
N LEU A 66 -8.50 0.73 -25.60
CA LEU A 66 -7.17 0.35 -25.10
C LEU A 66 -6.05 1.03 -25.91
N ILE A 67 -6.21 1.15 -27.24
CA ILE A 67 -5.23 1.84 -28.11
C ILE A 67 -5.13 3.31 -27.72
N GLU A 68 -6.25 4.01 -27.56
CA GLU A 68 -6.25 5.42 -27.16
C GLU A 68 -5.59 5.60 -25.79
N LEU A 69 -5.89 4.74 -24.82
CA LEU A 69 -5.24 4.78 -23.52
C LEU A 69 -3.74 4.49 -23.55
N ALA A 70 -3.28 3.66 -24.48
CA ALA A 70 -1.87 3.29 -24.58
C ALA A 70 -0.98 4.50 -24.92
N THR A 71 -1.52 5.56 -25.52
CA THR A 71 -0.79 6.79 -25.84
C THR A 71 -0.43 7.62 -24.61
N THR A 72 -1.21 7.52 -23.52
CA THR A 72 -1.09 8.41 -22.35
C THR A 72 -0.92 7.68 -21.02
N HIS A 73 -1.20 6.39 -20.98
CA HIS A 73 -1.25 5.63 -19.75
C HIS A 73 -0.26 4.45 -19.73
N LYS A 74 0.22 4.10 -18.53
CA LYS A 74 1.08 2.92 -18.33
C LYS A 74 0.28 1.62 -18.51
N TYR A 75 0.94 0.58 -18.99
CA TYR A 75 0.36 -0.76 -19.17
C TYR A 75 -0.42 -1.27 -17.94
N SER A 76 0.08 -1.02 -16.73
CA SER A 76 -0.61 -1.41 -15.50
C SER A 76 -1.98 -0.76 -15.32
N THR A 77 -2.15 0.48 -15.81
CA THR A 77 -3.44 1.19 -15.81
C THR A 77 -4.41 0.55 -16.80
N LEU A 78 -3.96 0.26 -18.02
CA LEU A 78 -4.76 -0.43 -19.04
C LEU A 78 -5.25 -1.78 -18.50
N ARG A 79 -4.35 -2.58 -17.92
CA ARG A 79 -4.69 -3.88 -17.34
C ARG A 79 -5.72 -3.77 -16.23
N ARG A 80 -5.63 -2.75 -15.36
CA ARG A 80 -6.60 -2.52 -14.29
C ARG A 80 -7.96 -2.11 -14.83
N ARG A 81 -8.00 -1.21 -15.83
CA ARG A 81 -9.23 -0.77 -16.50
C ARG A 81 -9.92 -1.93 -17.22
N LEU A 82 -9.18 -2.74 -17.97
CA LEU A 82 -9.72 -3.96 -18.60
C LEU A 82 -10.27 -4.93 -17.56
N SER A 83 -9.64 -5.06 -16.38
CA SER A 83 -10.15 -5.88 -15.28
C SER A 83 -11.48 -5.37 -14.73
N SER A 84 -11.68 -4.05 -14.64
CA SER A 84 -12.94 -3.44 -14.25
C SER A 84 -14.04 -3.72 -15.28
N ILE A 85 -13.75 -3.55 -16.57
CA ILE A 85 -14.68 -3.85 -17.68
C ILE A 85 -15.07 -5.33 -17.67
N ASN A 86 -14.08 -6.22 -17.51
CA ASN A 86 -14.35 -7.68 -17.40
C ASN A 86 -15.29 -8.00 -16.23
N GLN A 87 -15.13 -7.30 -15.11
CA GLN A 87 -16.00 -7.52 -13.96
C GLN A 87 -17.44 -7.07 -14.26
N ALA A 88 -17.64 -5.92 -14.86
CA ALA A 88 -18.96 -5.43 -15.24
C ALA A 88 -19.68 -6.42 -16.18
N HIS A 89 -18.97 -6.96 -17.17
CA HIS A 89 -19.50 -7.99 -18.08
C HIS A 89 -19.90 -9.26 -17.33
N ARG A 90 -19.02 -9.78 -16.45
CA ARG A 90 -19.32 -10.97 -15.63
C ARG A 90 -20.56 -10.79 -14.76
N PHE A 91 -20.73 -9.63 -14.13
CA PHE A 91 -21.93 -9.35 -13.31
C PHE A 91 -23.22 -9.41 -14.11
N LYS A 92 -23.16 -9.04 -15.39
CA LYS A 92 -24.30 -9.10 -16.31
C LYS A 92 -24.36 -10.40 -17.11
N LYS A 93 -23.52 -11.40 -16.75
CA LYS A 93 -23.42 -12.71 -17.41
C LYS A 93 -22.99 -12.65 -18.89
N TYR A 94 -22.30 -11.57 -19.29
CA TYR A 94 -21.69 -11.48 -20.61
C TYR A 94 -20.27 -12.06 -20.59
N LEU A 95 -19.78 -12.48 -21.75
CA LEU A 95 -18.40 -12.93 -21.92
C LEU A 95 -17.44 -11.77 -21.62
N PRO A 96 -16.45 -11.96 -20.72
CA PRO A 96 -15.45 -10.92 -20.45
C PRO A 96 -14.62 -10.59 -21.70
N PRO A 97 -14.45 -9.31 -22.07
CA PRO A 97 -13.68 -8.92 -23.28
C PRO A 97 -12.27 -9.51 -23.36
N SER A 98 -11.59 -9.67 -22.22
CA SER A 98 -10.24 -10.29 -22.20
C SER A 98 -10.21 -11.78 -22.61
N ARG A 99 -11.36 -12.42 -22.86
CA ARG A 99 -11.42 -13.77 -23.38
C ARG A 99 -11.28 -13.82 -24.91
N HIS A 100 -11.47 -12.70 -25.59
CA HIS A 100 -11.28 -12.61 -27.03
C HIS A 100 -9.79 -12.55 -27.39
N MET A 101 -9.39 -13.31 -28.38
CA MET A 101 -8.00 -13.44 -28.82
C MET A 101 -7.41 -12.09 -29.25
N GLU A 102 -8.20 -11.28 -29.95
CA GLU A 102 -7.79 -9.96 -30.45
C GLU A 102 -7.42 -9.03 -29.29
N VAL A 103 -8.19 -9.04 -28.19
CA VAL A 103 -7.91 -8.23 -27.00
C VAL A 103 -6.64 -8.73 -26.31
N GLN A 104 -6.41 -10.04 -26.25
CA GLN A 104 -5.21 -10.62 -25.66
C GLN A 104 -3.97 -10.23 -26.48
N LEU A 105 -3.99 -10.43 -27.80
CA LEU A 105 -2.90 -10.09 -28.69
C LEU A 105 -2.60 -8.58 -28.68
N LEU A 106 -3.64 -7.74 -28.67
CA LEU A 106 -3.48 -6.30 -28.54
C LEU A 106 -2.78 -5.93 -27.24
N MET A 107 -3.22 -6.48 -26.10
CA MET A 107 -2.59 -6.22 -24.80
C MET A 107 -1.13 -6.71 -24.74
N GLU A 108 -0.80 -7.82 -25.39
CA GLU A 108 0.58 -8.28 -25.50
C GLU A 108 1.41 -7.33 -26.37
N GLY A 109 0.88 -6.88 -27.50
CA GLY A 109 1.52 -5.89 -28.38
C GLY A 109 1.80 -4.58 -27.66
N ILE A 110 0.78 -4.01 -26.99
CA ILE A 110 0.92 -2.81 -26.16
C ILE A 110 1.99 -3.02 -25.07
N LYS A 111 2.00 -4.18 -24.41
CA LYS A 111 2.99 -4.49 -23.37
C LYS A 111 4.43 -4.48 -23.91
N ARG A 112 4.64 -4.97 -25.15
CA ARG A 112 5.96 -4.96 -25.78
C ARG A 112 6.38 -3.55 -26.18
N GLU A 113 5.45 -2.75 -26.69
CA GLU A 113 5.72 -1.39 -27.18
C GLU A 113 5.98 -0.39 -26.05
N ILE A 114 5.05 -0.25 -25.09
CA ILE A 114 5.18 0.75 -24.01
C ILE A 114 5.85 0.20 -22.75
N GLY A 115 6.17 -1.09 -22.71
CA GLY A 115 6.77 -1.77 -21.57
C GLY A 115 5.77 -2.02 -20.44
N SER A 116 6.15 -2.89 -19.51
CA SER A 116 5.33 -3.18 -18.31
C SER A 116 6.09 -2.90 -17.01
N LYS A 117 7.37 -2.52 -17.10
CA LYS A 117 8.22 -2.26 -15.94
C LYS A 117 7.78 -0.98 -15.26
N GLN A 118 7.39 -1.11 -14.00
CA GLN A 118 7.20 0.05 -13.15
C GLN A 118 8.52 0.38 -12.49
N GLU A 119 8.94 1.63 -12.61
CA GLU A 119 10.06 2.12 -11.81
C GLU A 119 9.59 2.27 -10.37
N PRO A 120 10.11 1.45 -9.43
CA PRO A 120 9.77 1.59 -8.03
C PRO A 120 10.36 2.89 -7.50
N LYS A 121 9.70 3.51 -6.54
CA LYS A 121 10.28 4.63 -5.79
C LYS A 121 11.54 4.17 -5.07
N LYS A 122 12.52 5.09 -4.94
CA LYS A 122 13.79 4.82 -4.24
C LYS A 122 13.53 4.38 -2.81
N ALA A 123 14.33 3.43 -2.35
CA ALA A 123 14.37 3.01 -0.95
C ALA A 123 14.97 4.15 -0.10
N LEU A 124 14.35 4.46 1.03
CA LEU A 124 14.92 5.36 2.02
C LEU A 124 15.90 4.55 2.86
N MET A 125 17.17 4.56 2.44
CA MET A 125 18.22 3.73 3.04
C MET A 125 18.52 4.17 4.46
N LEU A 126 19.00 3.23 5.30
CA LEU A 126 19.37 3.51 6.69
C LEU A 126 20.38 4.67 6.82
N GLN A 127 21.30 4.81 5.88
CA GLN A 127 22.31 5.87 5.87
C GLN A 127 21.72 7.28 5.71
N VAL A 128 20.54 7.40 5.09
CA VAL A 128 19.85 8.68 4.88
C VAL A 128 18.97 9.06 6.09
N LEU A 129 18.63 8.08 6.92
CA LEU A 129 17.69 8.29 8.03
C LEU A 129 18.21 9.30 9.07
N PRO A 130 19.50 9.31 9.47
CA PRO A 130 20.05 10.32 10.39
C PRO A 130 19.83 11.74 9.88
N ASP A 131 20.18 12.03 8.64
CA ASP A 131 20.04 13.37 8.05
C ASP A 131 18.58 13.82 8.06
N LEU A 132 17.65 12.92 7.76
CA LEU A 132 16.21 13.22 7.83
C LEU A 132 15.79 13.61 9.25
N ILE A 133 16.16 12.80 10.25
CA ILE A 133 15.72 12.97 11.62
C ILE A 133 16.32 14.23 12.25
N GLN A 134 17.60 14.52 12.00
CA GLN A 134 18.29 15.71 12.51
C GLN A 134 17.74 17.02 11.92
N ASN A 135 17.13 16.97 10.73
CA ASN A 135 16.48 18.12 10.10
C ASN A 135 15.00 18.31 10.53
N ILE A 136 14.53 17.55 11.54
CA ILE A 136 13.19 17.72 12.11
C ILE A 136 13.25 18.72 13.28
N ASP A 137 12.44 19.76 13.20
CA ASP A 137 12.23 20.68 14.32
C ASP A 137 11.36 20.01 15.41
N THR A 138 12.01 19.43 16.40
CA THR A 138 11.34 18.76 17.53
C THR A 138 10.84 19.73 18.62
N ALA A 139 11.02 21.03 18.48
CA ALA A 139 10.35 22.01 19.32
C ALA A 139 8.87 22.15 18.92
N SER A 140 8.49 21.75 17.71
CA SER A 140 7.13 21.80 17.22
C SER A 140 6.40 20.45 17.39
N LEU A 141 5.12 20.47 17.76
CA LEU A 141 4.29 19.29 17.89
C LEU A 141 4.23 18.47 16.56
N ILE A 142 4.22 19.18 15.42
CA ILE A 142 4.26 18.56 14.09
C ILE A 142 5.58 17.81 13.90
N GLY A 143 6.70 18.38 14.33
CA GLY A 143 8.01 17.74 14.21
C GLY A 143 8.15 16.52 15.10
N ILE A 144 7.69 16.57 16.36
CA ILE A 144 7.68 15.41 17.26
C ILE A 144 6.87 14.26 16.63
N ARG A 145 5.68 14.56 16.09
CA ARG A 145 4.86 13.58 15.37
C ARG A 145 5.57 13.01 14.16
N ASP A 146 6.13 13.87 13.32
CA ASP A 146 6.76 13.48 12.05
C ASP A 146 7.99 12.60 12.30
N LYS A 147 8.78 12.89 13.37
CA LYS A 147 9.89 12.05 13.84
C LYS A 147 9.40 10.66 14.22
N ALA A 148 8.36 10.56 15.03
CA ALA A 148 7.78 9.29 15.43
C ALA A 148 7.26 8.50 14.22
N ILE A 149 6.59 9.15 13.26
CA ILE A 149 6.11 8.53 12.02
C ILE A 149 7.25 7.95 11.19
N LEU A 150 8.32 8.70 10.99
CA LEU A 150 9.45 8.27 10.16
C LEU A 150 10.20 7.10 10.79
N LEU A 151 10.50 7.19 12.08
CA LEU A 151 11.24 6.15 12.80
C LEU A 151 10.40 4.88 12.97
N LEU A 152 9.14 4.99 13.43
CA LEU A 152 8.26 3.84 13.60
C LEU A 152 7.88 3.22 12.25
N GLY A 153 7.59 4.04 11.25
CA GLY A 153 7.27 3.58 9.89
C GLY A 153 8.43 2.83 9.24
N PHE A 154 9.66 3.27 9.47
CA PHE A 154 10.87 2.57 9.05
C PHE A 154 11.02 1.25 9.82
N ALA A 155 11.02 1.28 11.15
CA ALA A 155 11.23 0.10 11.99
C ALA A 155 10.20 -1.01 11.76
N LEU A 156 8.92 -0.65 11.59
CA LEU A 156 7.84 -1.60 11.30
C LEU A 156 7.84 -2.09 9.84
N ALA A 157 8.57 -1.43 8.94
CA ALA A 157 8.45 -1.63 7.50
C ALA A 157 6.98 -1.67 7.02
N SER A 158 6.14 -0.85 7.60
CA SER A 158 4.69 -0.88 7.40
C SER A 158 4.27 -0.27 6.07
N ARG A 159 3.13 -0.76 5.54
CA ARG A 159 2.41 -0.01 4.50
C ARG A 159 1.82 1.26 5.13
N ARG A 160 1.68 2.33 4.33
CA ARG A 160 1.13 3.60 4.83
C ARG A 160 -0.25 3.45 5.49
N THR A 161 -1.08 2.58 4.96
CA THR A 161 -2.41 2.29 5.53
C THR A 161 -2.32 1.53 6.85
N GLU A 162 -1.37 0.60 6.97
CA GLU A 162 -1.10 -0.12 8.23
C GLU A 162 -0.61 0.87 9.30
N LEU A 163 0.37 1.73 8.97
CA LEU A 163 0.95 2.68 9.92
C LEU A 163 -0.09 3.65 10.50
N VAL A 164 -0.97 4.20 9.65
CA VAL A 164 -2.02 5.12 10.13
C VAL A 164 -3.17 4.41 10.82
N SER A 165 -3.38 3.11 10.61
CA SER A 165 -4.45 2.35 11.25
C SER A 165 -4.14 1.97 12.69
N ILE A 166 -2.87 2.04 13.12
CA ILE A 166 -2.46 1.71 14.49
C ILE A 166 -3.21 2.59 15.47
N ASN A 167 -3.74 1.96 16.53
CA ASN A 167 -4.28 2.62 17.71
C ASN A 167 -3.26 2.54 18.84
N ILE A 168 -3.43 3.37 19.85
CA ILE A 168 -2.60 3.35 21.06
C ILE A 168 -2.74 2.01 21.80
N GLU A 169 -3.94 1.45 21.80
CA GLU A 169 -4.27 0.14 22.38
C GLU A 169 -3.62 -1.04 21.65
N ASP A 170 -3.04 -0.81 20.46
CA ASP A 170 -2.29 -1.80 19.71
C ASP A 170 -0.81 -1.85 20.10
N LEU A 171 -0.37 -0.97 21.01
CA LEU A 171 1.01 -0.88 21.48
C LEU A 171 1.16 -1.53 22.86
N GLN A 172 2.15 -2.40 22.97
CA GLN A 172 2.56 -2.97 24.26
C GLN A 172 4.06 -2.77 24.43
N ILE A 173 4.46 -1.93 25.40
CA ILE A 173 5.88 -1.67 25.69
C ILE A 173 6.33 -2.64 26.76
N ASN A 174 7.52 -3.23 26.56
CA ASN A 174 8.19 -4.16 27.47
C ASN A 174 9.69 -3.80 27.59
N ASP A 175 10.46 -4.61 28.30
CA ASP A 175 11.89 -4.33 28.54
C ASP A 175 12.77 -4.41 27.28
N PHE A 176 12.32 -5.09 26.24
CA PHE A 176 13.07 -5.24 24.98
C PHE A 176 12.70 -4.19 23.93
N GLY A 177 11.52 -3.57 24.08
CA GLY A 177 11.04 -2.62 23.08
C GLY A 177 9.53 -2.42 23.13
N MET A 178 8.90 -2.48 21.97
CA MET A 178 7.47 -2.28 21.79
C MET A 178 6.90 -3.29 20.80
N ASP A 179 5.92 -4.07 21.23
CA ASP A 179 5.10 -4.88 20.35
C ASP A 179 3.98 -4.03 19.77
N VAL A 180 3.82 -4.12 18.45
CA VAL A 180 2.80 -3.38 17.70
C VAL A 180 1.88 -4.36 16.99
N ARG A 181 0.62 -4.36 17.35
CA ARG A 181 -0.42 -5.14 16.69
C ARG A 181 -0.87 -4.44 15.42
N ILE A 182 -0.64 -5.07 14.28
CA ILE A 182 -1.19 -4.64 12.99
C ILE A 182 -2.46 -5.45 12.73
N ARG A 183 -3.60 -4.82 12.97
CA ARG A 183 -4.91 -5.45 12.77
C ARG A 183 -5.13 -5.71 11.31
N GLU A 184 -5.86 -6.78 10.98
CA GLU A 184 -6.20 -7.23 9.63
C GLU A 184 -5.51 -6.49 8.49
N THR A 185 -4.66 -7.16 7.74
CA THR A 185 -4.03 -6.57 6.57
C THR A 185 -4.67 -7.15 5.30
N LYS A 186 -4.53 -6.47 4.18
CA LYS A 186 -4.96 -6.96 2.85
C LYS A 186 -4.46 -8.38 2.53
N THR A 187 -3.42 -8.83 3.23
CA THR A 187 -2.72 -10.10 2.98
C THR A 187 -2.83 -11.08 4.15
N HIS A 188 -3.34 -10.66 5.30
CA HIS A 188 -3.51 -11.51 6.48
C HIS A 188 -4.90 -11.28 7.06
N ASN A 189 -5.65 -12.36 7.28
CA ASN A 189 -6.95 -12.34 7.95
C ASN A 189 -6.79 -12.31 9.47
N ASP A 190 -5.57 -12.53 9.97
CA ASP A 190 -5.23 -12.51 11.37
C ASP A 190 -4.37 -11.29 11.71
N ASP A 191 -4.42 -10.87 12.97
CA ASP A 191 -3.56 -9.82 13.51
C ASP A 191 -2.08 -10.24 13.42
N LEU A 192 -1.24 -9.31 12.98
CA LEU A 192 0.20 -9.49 12.94
C LEU A 192 0.86 -8.68 14.05
N ILE A 193 1.59 -9.32 14.95
CA ILE A 193 2.39 -8.63 15.96
C ILE A 193 3.81 -8.43 15.44
N LYS A 194 4.29 -7.18 15.47
CA LYS A 194 5.65 -6.81 15.09
C LYS A 194 6.38 -6.20 16.27
N GLY A 195 7.55 -6.74 16.58
CA GLY A 195 8.44 -6.18 17.59
C GLY A 195 9.24 -5.00 17.03
N VAL A 196 9.39 -3.94 17.83
CA VAL A 196 10.24 -2.78 17.60
C VAL A 196 11.19 -2.64 18.78
N VAL A 197 12.50 -2.83 18.55
CA VAL A 197 13.49 -2.83 19.63
C VAL A 197 13.81 -1.44 20.12
N PHE A 198 14.22 -1.32 21.40
CA PHE A 198 14.91 -0.12 21.89
C PHE A 198 16.28 -0.01 21.24
N THR A 199 16.62 1.18 20.73
CA THR A 199 17.96 1.42 20.14
C THR A 199 18.85 2.25 21.05
N HIS A 200 18.33 2.75 22.16
CA HIS A 200 19.05 3.53 23.18
C HIS A 200 19.83 4.75 22.63
N ASN A 201 19.35 5.31 21.52
CA ASN A 201 19.90 6.50 20.87
C ASN A 201 18.80 7.45 20.40
N GLU A 202 19.16 8.58 19.78
CA GLU A 202 18.21 9.58 19.29
C GLU A 202 17.28 9.09 18.16
N PHE A 203 17.61 7.94 17.55
CA PHE A 203 16.82 7.29 16.49
C PHE A 203 15.90 6.20 17.05
N CYS A 204 15.67 6.14 18.36
CA CYS A 204 14.82 5.12 18.97
C CYS A 204 13.34 5.31 18.58
N PRO A 205 12.75 4.39 17.83
CA PRO A 205 11.35 4.51 17.41
C PRO A 205 10.36 4.40 18.58
N VAL A 206 10.73 3.68 19.65
CA VAL A 206 9.91 3.53 20.85
C VAL A 206 9.87 4.83 21.62
N ASN A 207 11.04 5.47 21.85
CA ASN A 207 11.11 6.75 22.55
C ASN A 207 10.43 7.85 21.75
N ALA A 208 10.65 7.93 20.43
CA ALA A 208 9.98 8.91 19.58
C ALA A 208 8.45 8.75 19.60
N THR A 209 7.96 7.50 19.71
CA THR A 209 6.51 7.25 19.86
C THR A 209 6.00 7.71 21.22
N ARG A 210 6.73 7.48 22.32
CA ARG A 210 6.40 7.99 23.66
C ARG A 210 6.38 9.51 23.70
N ASP A 211 7.41 10.15 23.12
CA ASP A 211 7.52 11.62 23.05
C ASP A 211 6.32 12.21 22.32
N TRP A 212 5.91 11.59 21.21
CA TRP A 212 4.71 12.00 20.49
C TRP A 212 3.43 11.87 21.34
N LEU A 213 3.22 10.75 22.00
CA LEU A 213 2.03 10.53 22.84
C LEU A 213 1.96 11.53 23.98
N ALA A 214 3.09 11.78 24.64
CA ALA A 214 3.20 12.75 25.73
C ALA A 214 2.91 14.19 25.24
N ALA A 215 3.55 14.61 24.14
CA ALA A 215 3.40 15.95 23.58
C ALA A 215 1.98 16.19 23.02
N ALA A 216 1.34 15.17 22.46
CA ALA A 216 -0.01 15.27 21.92
C ALA A 216 -1.10 15.18 22.99
N GLY A 217 -0.78 14.72 24.21
CA GLY A 217 -1.75 14.52 25.29
C GLY A 217 -2.82 13.47 24.96
N VAL A 218 -2.46 12.44 24.17
CA VAL A 218 -3.40 11.40 23.72
C VAL A 218 -3.10 10.06 24.39
N SER A 219 -4.16 9.41 24.89
CA SER A 219 -4.06 8.14 25.64
C SER A 219 -4.88 7.00 25.03
N SER A 220 -5.69 7.27 24.00
CA SER A 220 -6.53 6.25 23.35
C SER A 220 -6.83 6.56 21.90
N GLY A 221 -7.23 5.54 21.14
CA GLY A 221 -7.64 5.64 19.74
C GLY A 221 -6.45 5.79 18.80
N ALA A 222 -6.59 6.56 17.72
CA ALA A 222 -5.57 6.68 16.69
C ALA A 222 -4.21 7.12 17.22
N LEU A 223 -3.16 6.33 16.95
CA LEU A 223 -1.78 6.66 17.33
C LEU A 223 -1.32 7.96 16.66
N PHE A 224 -1.43 8.05 15.34
CA PHE A 224 -1.04 9.25 14.60
C PHE A 224 -2.25 10.07 14.19
N ARG A 225 -2.23 11.34 14.56
CA ARG A 225 -3.33 12.29 14.34
C ARG A 225 -2.88 13.47 13.49
N SER A 226 -3.82 14.08 12.80
CA SER A 226 -3.61 15.34 12.12
C SER A 226 -3.50 16.49 13.13
N ILE A 227 -2.79 17.55 12.76
CA ILE A 227 -2.64 18.77 13.55
C ILE A 227 -3.07 19.91 12.64
N ASP A 228 -3.95 20.78 13.13
CA ASP A 228 -4.40 21.95 12.40
C ASP A 228 -3.34 23.07 12.43
N ARG A 229 -3.59 24.16 11.70
CA ARG A 229 -2.70 25.34 11.62
C ARG A 229 -2.51 26.06 12.96
N HIS A 230 -3.38 25.79 13.94
CA HIS A 230 -3.32 26.39 15.27
C HIS A 230 -2.61 25.47 16.29
N GLY A 231 -2.09 24.31 15.85
CA GLY A 231 -1.41 23.35 16.71
C GLY A 231 -2.34 22.35 17.42
N ASN A 232 -3.64 22.36 17.15
CA ASN A 232 -4.57 21.44 17.80
C ASN A 232 -4.50 20.04 17.17
N VAL A 233 -4.44 19.02 18.02
CA VAL A 233 -4.52 17.61 17.63
C VAL A 233 -5.97 17.29 17.25
N LYS A 234 -6.14 16.71 16.07
CA LYS A 234 -7.44 16.36 15.46
C LYS A 234 -7.58 14.83 15.30
N ASP A 235 -8.36 14.42 14.30
CA ASP A 235 -8.64 13.03 13.97
C ASP A 235 -7.42 12.30 13.42
N ARG A 236 -7.59 11.00 13.18
CA ARG A 236 -6.60 10.11 12.57
C ARG A 236 -5.93 10.73 11.34
N LEU A 237 -4.63 10.64 11.27
CA LEU A 237 -3.84 11.07 10.11
C LEU A 237 -4.23 10.25 8.87
N SER A 238 -4.36 10.91 7.73
CA SER A 238 -4.63 10.22 6.47
C SER A 238 -3.39 9.43 5.98
N ASP A 239 -3.61 8.33 5.29
CA ASP A 239 -2.51 7.54 4.70
C ASP A 239 -1.71 8.31 3.64
N LYS A 240 -2.34 9.28 2.97
CA LYS A 240 -1.67 10.19 2.03
C LYS A 240 -0.66 11.10 2.71
N ALA A 241 -0.93 11.50 3.95
CA ALA A 241 -0.04 12.38 4.71
C ALA A 241 1.35 11.75 4.95
N ILE A 242 1.43 10.41 5.11
CA ILE A 242 2.73 9.72 5.27
C ILE A 242 3.65 9.98 4.07
N ALA A 243 3.12 9.93 2.85
CA ALA A 243 3.91 10.23 1.66
C ALA A 243 4.38 11.69 1.61
N LEU A 244 3.52 12.62 2.05
CA LEU A 244 3.85 14.05 2.11
C LEU A 244 4.92 14.34 3.17
N ILE A 245 4.86 13.66 4.32
CA ILE A 245 5.86 13.77 5.38
C ILE A 245 7.22 13.27 4.88
N VAL A 246 7.29 12.07 4.28
CA VAL A 246 8.53 11.56 3.68
C VAL A 246 9.10 12.58 2.69
N LYS A 247 8.30 13.05 1.74
CA LYS A 247 8.71 14.03 0.72
C LYS A 247 9.18 15.35 1.32
N LYS A 248 8.50 15.85 2.35
CA LYS A 248 8.87 17.08 3.07
C LYS A 248 10.31 17.01 3.58
N TYR A 249 10.68 15.92 4.25
CA TYR A 249 12.00 15.80 4.84
C TYR A 249 13.10 15.39 3.84
N ILE A 250 12.77 14.62 2.82
CA ILE A 250 13.65 14.36 1.67
C ILE A 250 14.05 15.69 0.99
N ARG A 251 13.09 16.58 0.77
CA ARG A 251 13.36 17.91 0.19
C ARG A 251 14.23 18.77 1.12
N LYS A 252 14.02 18.69 2.45
CA LYS A 252 14.82 19.43 3.43
C LYS A 252 16.29 19.08 3.41
N ILE A 253 16.64 17.84 3.08
CA ILE A 253 18.03 17.38 2.94
C ILE A 253 18.57 17.52 1.50
N GLY A 254 17.88 18.27 0.63
CA GLY A 254 18.31 18.56 -0.73
C GLY A 254 18.19 17.42 -1.74
N MET A 255 17.47 16.34 -1.42
CA MET A 255 17.23 15.24 -2.36
C MET A 255 15.93 15.42 -3.17
N ASP A 256 15.86 14.81 -4.38
CA ASP A 256 14.67 14.84 -5.20
C ASP A 256 13.51 14.05 -4.56
N ASP A 257 12.53 14.75 -4.03
CA ASP A 257 11.39 14.18 -3.35
C ASP A 257 10.40 13.45 -4.29
N THR A 258 10.51 13.65 -5.61
CA THR A 258 9.70 12.93 -6.60
C THR A 258 10.07 11.45 -6.67
N GLU A 259 11.30 11.09 -6.31
CA GLU A 259 11.80 9.72 -6.30
C GLU A 259 11.35 8.91 -5.08
N PHE A 260 10.78 9.55 -4.05
CA PHE A 260 10.39 8.93 -2.79
C PHE A 260 8.89 8.94 -2.57
N ALA A 261 8.42 8.03 -1.72
CA ALA A 261 7.02 7.90 -1.31
C ALA A 261 6.94 7.19 0.05
N ALA A 262 5.74 7.03 0.60
CA ALA A 262 5.54 6.28 1.85
C ALA A 262 6.13 4.85 1.82
N HIS A 263 6.12 4.20 0.65
CA HIS A 263 6.70 2.85 0.49
C HIS A 263 8.23 2.84 0.60
N SER A 264 8.88 4.01 0.47
CA SER A 264 10.33 4.16 0.60
C SER A 264 10.86 3.80 2.00
N LEU A 265 10.06 4.00 3.06
CA LEU A 265 10.39 3.55 4.42
C LEU A 265 10.50 2.02 4.48
N ARG A 266 9.50 1.32 3.95
CA ARG A 266 9.44 -0.14 3.95
C ARG A 266 10.55 -0.76 3.08
N SER A 267 10.73 -0.26 1.86
CA SER A 267 11.82 -0.72 0.99
C SER A 267 13.19 -0.37 1.59
N GLY A 268 13.30 0.75 2.29
CA GLY A 268 14.51 1.19 2.98
C GLY A 268 14.95 0.20 4.06
N LEU A 269 14.06 -0.13 5.01
CA LEU A 269 14.37 -1.15 6.01
C LEU A 269 14.76 -2.48 5.35
N SER A 270 13.94 -2.96 4.41
CA SER A 270 14.15 -4.27 3.78
C SER A 270 15.51 -4.37 3.07
N THR A 271 15.86 -3.32 2.29
CA THR A 271 17.14 -3.28 1.56
C THR A 271 18.32 -3.11 2.51
N SER A 272 18.22 -2.20 3.51
CA SER A 272 19.27 -1.98 4.50
C SER A 272 19.54 -3.21 5.35
N ALA A 273 18.47 -3.91 5.79
CA ALA A 273 18.59 -5.15 6.55
C ALA A 273 19.29 -6.27 5.72
N ALA A 274 18.97 -6.38 4.43
CA ALA A 274 19.66 -7.30 3.54
C ALA A 274 21.14 -6.94 3.37
N MET A 275 21.47 -5.66 3.20
CA MET A 275 22.86 -5.19 3.11
C MET A 275 23.66 -5.50 4.39
N MET A 276 23.02 -5.45 5.55
CA MET A 276 23.62 -5.79 6.84
C MET A 276 23.70 -7.31 7.09
N GLY A 277 23.20 -8.13 6.18
CA GLY A 277 23.26 -9.60 6.27
C GLY A 277 22.16 -10.22 7.13
N MET A 278 21.09 -9.49 7.42
CA MET A 278 19.91 -10.06 8.07
C MET A 278 19.29 -11.16 7.21
N THR A 279 18.77 -12.21 7.84
CA THR A 279 18.17 -13.33 7.12
C THR A 279 16.87 -12.92 6.43
N GLU A 280 16.56 -13.54 5.29
CA GLU A 280 15.29 -13.34 4.58
C GLU A 280 14.08 -13.56 5.50
N ILE A 281 14.16 -14.56 6.39
CA ILE A 281 13.10 -14.86 7.36
C ILE A 281 12.87 -13.69 8.30
N SER A 282 13.94 -13.07 8.82
CA SER A 282 13.84 -11.89 9.69
C SER A 282 13.21 -10.71 8.95
N ILE A 283 13.62 -10.48 7.70
CA ILE A 283 13.05 -9.42 6.85
C ILE A 283 11.56 -9.72 6.55
N MET A 284 11.22 -10.98 6.24
CA MET A 284 9.83 -11.41 6.00
C MET A 284 8.94 -11.20 7.23
N LYS A 285 9.41 -11.57 8.42
CA LYS A 285 8.67 -11.36 9.68
C LYS A 285 8.38 -9.87 9.89
N GLN A 286 9.39 -9.02 9.74
CA GLN A 286 9.23 -7.58 9.97
C GLN A 286 8.36 -6.90 8.92
N THR A 287 8.48 -7.31 7.66
CA THR A 287 7.70 -6.74 6.58
C THR A 287 6.29 -7.32 6.44
N GLY A 288 6.06 -8.56 6.93
CA GLY A 288 4.82 -9.30 6.70
C GLY A 288 4.68 -9.76 5.23
N HIS A 289 5.78 -10.10 4.56
CA HIS A 289 5.73 -10.73 3.25
C HIS A 289 5.43 -12.22 3.39
N LYS A 290 4.54 -12.76 2.55
CA LYS A 290 4.13 -14.17 2.60
C LYS A 290 5.07 -15.10 1.83
N THR A 291 5.76 -14.60 0.83
CA THR A 291 6.63 -15.39 -0.04
C THR A 291 8.02 -14.77 -0.14
N ARG A 292 9.03 -15.62 -0.42
CA ARG A 292 10.41 -15.18 -0.63
C ARG A 292 10.55 -14.28 -1.83
N GLU A 293 9.84 -14.56 -2.93
CA GLU A 293 9.89 -13.78 -4.16
C GLU A 293 9.51 -12.30 -3.93
N MET A 294 8.68 -12.02 -2.91
CA MET A 294 8.33 -10.65 -2.54
C MET A 294 9.50 -9.91 -1.88
N VAL A 295 10.43 -10.64 -1.24
CA VAL A 295 11.61 -10.09 -0.56
C VAL A 295 12.83 -10.10 -1.46
N ASP A 296 12.94 -11.05 -2.40
CA ASP A 296 14.10 -11.26 -3.28
C ASP A 296 14.59 -9.98 -3.94
N ARG A 297 13.70 -9.13 -4.43
CA ARG A 297 14.09 -7.86 -5.06
C ARG A 297 14.83 -6.92 -4.12
N TYR A 298 14.52 -6.95 -2.82
CA TYR A 298 15.21 -6.14 -1.82
C TYR A 298 16.55 -6.76 -1.46
N VAL A 299 16.57 -8.08 -1.35
CA VAL A 299 17.79 -8.86 -1.11
C VAL A 299 18.75 -8.70 -2.28
N GLN A 300 18.30 -8.88 -3.52
CA GLN A 300 19.11 -8.67 -4.72
C GLN A 300 19.63 -7.24 -4.82
N ALA A 301 18.80 -6.22 -4.51
CA ALA A 301 19.25 -4.84 -4.51
C ALA A 301 20.30 -4.58 -3.41
N GLY A 302 20.10 -5.12 -2.20
CA GLY A 302 21.00 -4.96 -1.08
C GLY A 302 22.32 -5.73 -1.21
N LEU A 303 22.28 -6.93 -1.82
CA LEU A 303 23.45 -7.81 -1.95
C LEU A 303 24.13 -7.73 -3.32
N ARG A 304 23.74 -6.81 -4.20
CA ARG A 304 24.27 -6.73 -5.59
C ARG A 304 25.78 -6.80 -5.68
N TYR A 305 26.49 -6.21 -4.74
CA TYR A 305 27.96 -6.16 -4.67
C TYR A 305 28.55 -7.01 -3.55
N LYS A 306 27.72 -7.60 -2.68
CA LYS A 306 28.14 -8.48 -1.60
C LYS A 306 28.10 -9.92 -2.09
N ASN A 307 29.22 -10.65 -1.89
CA ASN A 307 29.38 -12.02 -2.43
C ASN A 307 29.11 -12.14 -3.93
N ASN A 308 29.47 -11.11 -4.68
CA ASN A 308 29.31 -11.10 -6.13
C ASN A 308 30.37 -12.00 -6.78
N ALA A 309 29.96 -12.86 -7.73
CA ALA A 309 30.87 -13.78 -8.41
C ALA A 309 32.05 -13.08 -9.10
N SER A 310 31.86 -11.82 -9.56
CA SER A 310 32.96 -11.03 -10.16
C SER A 310 34.07 -10.70 -9.17
N SER A 311 33.85 -10.88 -7.85
CA SER A 311 34.87 -10.68 -6.83
C SER A 311 36.08 -11.61 -6.97
N ILE A 312 35.96 -12.72 -7.74
CA ILE A 312 37.10 -13.58 -8.08
C ILE A 312 38.23 -12.80 -8.75
N LEU A 313 37.91 -11.71 -9.47
CA LEU A 313 38.91 -10.84 -10.10
C LEU A 313 39.82 -10.11 -9.10
N LYS A 314 39.45 -10.06 -7.81
CA LYS A 314 40.34 -9.50 -6.76
C LYS A 314 41.56 -10.39 -6.48
N ASN A 315 41.57 -11.61 -7.00
CA ASN A 315 42.65 -12.56 -6.81
C ASN A 315 43.65 -12.56 -8.01
N LEU A 316 43.44 -11.67 -8.99
CA LEU A 316 44.40 -11.41 -10.08
C LEU A 316 45.37 -10.30 -9.72
#